data_e7ccc02c50e22a5a3a26a6cb52463ece
#
_entry.id   e7ccc02c50e22a5a3a26a6cb52463ece
#
_cell.length_a   1.000
_cell.length_b   1.000
_cell.length_c   1.000
_cell.angle_alpha   90.00
_cell.angle_beta   90.00
_cell.angle_gamma   90.00
#
_symmetry.space_group_name_H-M   'P 1'
#
loop_
_entity.id
_entity.type
_entity.pdbx_description
1 polymer ?
#
loop_
_entity_poly.entity_id
_entity_poly.type
_entity_poly.pdbx_seq_one_letter_code
_entity_poly.pdbx_strand_id
1 'polypeptide(L)'
;MHRRLFEERLAEEGAKVVVTDIQEDMGLITISEIKEAGGTAEFLRHDVTQEEDWQSVVAKTVEAYGGLHILVNNAGIAIGGSIVTLALEDWQRQQAINLDGVFLGIKHCIPPMIESEVGSIVNLSSVAGIKGAASLSAYNATKGGVRLLTKGVALECANNRWPIRVNSVHPGIIETPIW
;
A
#
# COMPACT_ATOMS: atom_id res chain seq x y z
N MET A 1 -15.45 -0.61 2.61
CA MET A 1 -15.69 -1.99 3.10
C MET A 1 -14.51 -2.92 2.91
N HIS A 2 -13.71 -2.91 1.82
CA HIS A 2 -12.57 -3.84 1.66
C HIS A 2 -11.23 -3.37 2.25
N ARG A 3 -11.10 -2.08 2.57
CA ARG A 3 -9.90 -1.55 3.21
C ARG A 3 -9.70 -2.14 4.61
N ARG A 4 -10.79 -2.35 5.34
CA ARG A 4 -10.81 -2.93 6.70
C ARG A 4 -10.44 -4.41 6.74
N LEU A 5 -10.71 -5.16 5.68
CA LEU A 5 -10.52 -6.62 5.67
C LEU A 5 -9.04 -7.05 5.78
N PHE A 6 -8.10 -6.26 5.27
CA PHE A 6 -6.69 -6.59 5.38
C PHE A 6 -6.18 -6.38 6.80
N GLU A 7 -6.47 -5.23 7.39
CA GLU A 7 -6.03 -4.84 8.71
C GLU A 7 -6.62 -5.76 9.77
N GLU A 8 -7.94 -6.00 9.71
CA GLU A 8 -8.66 -6.92 10.60
C GLU A 8 -8.11 -8.33 10.47
N ARG A 9 -7.96 -8.84 9.25
CA ARG A 9 -7.47 -10.20 9.02
C ARG A 9 -6.04 -10.41 9.50
N LEU A 10 -5.16 -9.43 9.30
CA LEU A 10 -3.80 -9.48 9.82
C LEU A 10 -3.79 -9.49 11.36
N ALA A 11 -4.65 -8.68 11.99
CA ALA A 11 -4.78 -8.66 13.44
C ALA A 11 -5.34 -9.98 14.01
N GLU A 12 -6.32 -10.60 13.34
CA GLU A 12 -6.85 -11.93 13.69
C GLU A 12 -5.77 -13.02 13.66
N GLU A 13 -4.82 -12.92 12.73
CA GLU A 13 -3.66 -13.83 12.64
C GLU A 13 -2.52 -13.44 13.61
N GLY A 14 -2.74 -12.48 14.50
CA GLY A 14 -1.81 -12.08 15.57
C GLY A 14 -0.81 -10.99 15.20
N ALA A 15 -0.95 -10.34 14.05
CA ALA A 15 -0.12 -9.19 13.73
C ALA A 15 -0.48 -7.97 14.60
N LYS A 16 0.52 -7.18 14.98
CA LYS A 16 0.32 -5.83 15.51
C LYS A 16 0.25 -4.87 14.31
N VAL A 17 -0.86 -4.16 14.16
CA VAL A 17 -1.19 -3.44 12.94
C VAL A 17 -1.07 -1.94 13.14
N VAL A 18 -0.30 -1.27 12.28
CA VAL A 18 -0.35 0.20 12.13
C VAL A 18 -1.23 0.51 10.94
N VAL A 19 -2.42 1.03 11.22
CA VAL A 19 -3.37 1.51 10.21
C VAL A 19 -3.01 2.93 9.84
N THR A 20 -2.85 3.20 8.54
CA THR A 20 -2.47 4.53 8.07
C THR A 20 -3.45 5.06 7.03
N ASP A 21 -3.84 6.32 7.15
CA ASP A 21 -4.73 7.02 6.24
C ASP A 21 -4.57 8.54 6.35
N ILE A 22 -5.00 9.27 5.31
CA ILE A 22 -5.25 10.71 5.40
C ILE A 22 -6.57 11.02 6.13
N GLN A 23 -7.51 10.08 6.15
CA GLN A 23 -8.82 10.19 6.79
C GLN A 23 -8.78 9.61 8.20
N GLU A 24 -8.57 10.47 9.20
CA GLU A 24 -8.39 10.08 10.60
C GLU A 24 -9.62 9.32 11.15
N ASP A 25 -10.82 9.84 10.93
CA ASP A 25 -12.06 9.22 11.44
C ASP A 25 -12.21 7.76 11.00
N MET A 26 -11.91 7.47 9.73
CA MET A 26 -12.00 6.12 9.18
C MET A 26 -10.92 5.18 9.75
N GLY A 27 -9.73 5.71 9.98
CA GLY A 27 -8.65 4.97 10.63
C GLY A 27 -8.98 4.62 12.08
N LEU A 28 -9.52 5.57 12.84
CA LEU A 28 -9.95 5.37 14.23
C LEU A 28 -11.07 4.33 14.37
N ILE A 29 -12.01 4.30 13.44
CA ILE A 29 -13.06 3.24 13.41
C ILE A 29 -12.40 1.87 13.21
N THR A 30 -11.49 1.74 12.26
CA THR A 30 -10.81 0.47 11.96
C THR A 30 -10.04 -0.06 13.17
N ILE A 31 -9.29 0.79 13.88
CA ILE A 31 -8.56 0.34 15.07
C ILE A 31 -9.48 0.00 16.24
N SER A 32 -10.66 0.64 16.36
CA SER A 32 -11.67 0.26 17.38
C SER A 32 -12.16 -1.17 17.12
N GLU A 33 -12.54 -1.47 15.89
CA GLU A 33 -13.01 -2.80 15.47
C GLU A 33 -11.94 -3.89 15.72
N ILE A 34 -10.67 -3.61 15.38
CA ILE A 34 -9.55 -4.53 15.66
C ILE A 34 -9.37 -4.76 17.18
N LYS A 35 -9.41 -3.69 17.99
CA LYS A 35 -9.25 -3.80 19.44
C LYS A 35 -10.42 -4.52 20.10
N GLU A 36 -11.64 -4.27 19.66
CA GLU A 36 -12.84 -4.97 20.14
C GLU A 36 -12.79 -6.48 19.83
N ALA A 37 -12.16 -6.85 18.71
CA ALA A 37 -11.88 -8.24 18.36
C ALA A 37 -10.68 -8.86 19.11
N GLY A 38 -10.02 -8.09 20.02
CA GLY A 38 -8.87 -8.55 20.81
C GLY A 38 -7.51 -8.39 20.12
N GLY A 39 -7.45 -7.75 18.95
CA GLY A 39 -6.22 -7.48 18.23
C GLY A 39 -5.47 -6.24 18.75
N THR A 40 -4.26 -6.03 18.27
CA THR A 40 -3.43 -4.86 18.60
C THR A 40 -3.31 -3.97 17.37
N ALA A 41 -3.77 -2.73 17.48
CA ALA A 41 -3.66 -1.76 16.38
C ALA A 41 -3.47 -0.33 16.88
N GLU A 42 -2.76 0.47 16.06
CA GLU A 42 -2.59 1.91 16.22
C GLU A 42 -2.90 2.62 14.90
N PHE A 43 -3.34 3.88 15.00
CA PHE A 43 -3.57 4.74 13.83
C PHE A 43 -2.50 5.82 13.74
N LEU A 44 -1.98 6.02 12.54
CA LEU A 44 -1.11 7.16 12.22
C LEU A 44 -1.65 7.86 10.96
N ARG A 45 -1.82 9.17 11.03
CA ARG A 45 -2.12 9.96 9.84
C ARG A 45 -0.96 9.87 8.87
N HIS A 46 -1.25 9.63 7.59
CA HIS A 46 -0.23 9.37 6.58
C HIS A 46 -0.74 9.76 5.19
N ASP A 47 -0.05 10.67 4.54
CA ASP A 47 -0.19 10.91 3.10
C ASP A 47 0.92 10.15 2.37
N VAL A 48 0.56 9.11 1.62
CA VAL A 48 1.52 8.25 0.90
C VAL A 48 2.34 9.00 -0.16
N THR A 49 1.94 10.21 -0.54
CA THR A 49 2.67 11.07 -1.50
C THR A 49 3.80 11.87 -0.85
N GLN A 50 3.88 11.88 0.49
CA GLN A 50 4.87 12.64 1.26
C GLN A 50 5.93 11.69 1.82
N GLU A 51 7.18 11.90 1.44
CA GLU A 51 8.28 11.03 1.87
C GLU A 51 8.54 11.13 3.38
N GLU A 52 8.39 12.33 3.95
CA GLU A 52 8.55 12.59 5.38
C GLU A 52 7.51 11.83 6.23
N ASP A 53 6.28 11.67 5.72
CA ASP A 53 5.24 10.89 6.39
C ASP A 53 5.65 9.41 6.46
N TRP A 54 6.21 8.85 5.37
CA TRP A 54 6.73 7.48 5.35
C TRP A 54 7.85 7.28 6.38
N GLN A 55 8.81 8.21 6.44
CA GLN A 55 9.90 8.16 7.43
C GLN A 55 9.35 8.15 8.86
N SER A 56 8.38 9.04 9.15
CA SER A 56 7.74 9.14 10.46
C SER A 56 6.97 7.88 10.83
N VAL A 57 6.14 7.36 9.92
CA VAL A 57 5.30 6.16 10.16
C VAL A 57 6.17 4.93 10.40
N VAL A 58 7.21 4.72 9.58
CA VAL A 58 8.12 3.59 9.74
C VAL A 58 8.88 3.67 11.07
N ALA A 59 9.43 4.85 11.42
CA ALA A 59 10.15 5.04 12.66
C ALA A 59 9.25 4.75 13.89
N LYS A 60 8.02 5.30 13.91
CA LYS A 60 7.06 5.05 14.98
C LYS A 60 6.63 3.59 15.07
N THR A 61 6.48 2.91 13.94
CA THR A 61 6.14 1.48 13.91
C THR A 61 7.24 0.64 14.56
N VAL A 62 8.50 0.91 14.19
CA VAL A 62 9.66 0.21 14.77
C VAL A 62 9.81 0.52 16.26
N GLU A 63 9.61 1.78 16.67
CA GLU A 63 9.64 2.18 18.08
C GLU A 63 8.57 1.46 18.90
N ALA A 64 7.33 1.40 18.40
CA ALA A 64 6.21 0.81 19.12
C ALA A 64 6.28 -0.72 19.21
N TYR A 65 6.76 -1.38 18.16
CA TYR A 65 6.65 -2.85 18.03
C TYR A 65 7.97 -3.59 17.91
N GLY A 66 9.11 -2.87 17.88
CA GLY A 66 10.45 -3.46 17.86
C GLY A 66 10.93 -3.94 16.50
N GLY A 67 10.15 -3.76 15.43
CA GLY A 67 10.50 -4.16 14.08
C GLY A 67 9.38 -3.95 13.07
N LEU A 68 9.67 -4.18 11.79
CA LEU A 68 8.70 -4.11 10.70
C LEU A 68 8.82 -5.38 9.82
N HIS A 69 7.73 -6.11 9.64
CA HIS A 69 7.73 -7.41 8.96
C HIS A 69 6.79 -7.47 7.76
N ILE A 70 5.73 -6.66 7.76
CA ILE A 70 4.72 -6.68 6.71
C ILE A 70 4.44 -5.25 6.23
N LEU A 71 4.42 -5.07 4.90
CA LEU A 71 3.94 -3.86 4.26
C LEU A 71 2.81 -4.22 3.30
N VAL A 72 1.67 -3.54 3.43
CA VAL A 72 0.58 -3.59 2.44
C VAL A 72 0.41 -2.21 1.82
N ASN A 73 0.89 -2.04 0.60
CA ASN A 73 0.66 -0.83 -0.20
C ASN A 73 -0.73 -0.90 -0.82
N ASN A 74 -1.72 -0.38 -0.11
CA ASN A 74 -3.14 -0.45 -0.47
C ASN A 74 -3.72 0.89 -0.96
N ALA A 75 -3.14 2.03 -0.57
CA ALA A 75 -3.62 3.34 -0.98
C ALA A 75 -3.72 3.46 -2.51
N GLY A 76 -4.81 4.05 -2.98
CA GLY A 76 -5.00 4.23 -4.41
C GLY A 76 -6.31 4.92 -4.75
N ILE A 77 -6.32 5.56 -5.91
CA ILE A 77 -7.48 6.23 -6.50
C ILE A 77 -7.64 5.80 -7.96
N ALA A 78 -8.85 5.93 -8.48
CA ALA A 78 -9.14 5.75 -9.90
C ALA A 78 -9.91 6.98 -10.40
N ILE A 79 -9.33 7.69 -11.37
CA ILE A 79 -9.97 8.81 -12.06
C ILE A 79 -10.12 8.38 -13.50
N GLY A 80 -11.38 8.19 -13.92
CA GLY A 80 -11.73 7.81 -15.28
C GLY A 80 -11.84 9.02 -16.22
N GLY A 81 -11.69 8.79 -17.52
CA GLY A 81 -11.86 9.80 -18.55
C GLY A 81 -11.24 9.40 -19.86
N SER A 82 -11.63 10.10 -20.94
CA SER A 82 -10.99 9.91 -22.25
C SER A 82 -9.54 10.38 -22.22
N ILE A 83 -8.65 9.64 -22.88
CA ILE A 83 -7.22 10.00 -22.95
C ILE A 83 -6.98 11.40 -23.55
N VAL A 84 -7.88 11.86 -24.41
CA VAL A 84 -7.76 13.18 -25.04
C VAL A 84 -8.27 14.35 -24.19
N THR A 85 -9.04 14.04 -23.13
CA THR A 85 -9.61 15.07 -22.23
C THR A 85 -9.13 14.91 -20.79
N LEU A 86 -8.38 13.87 -20.47
CA LEU A 86 -7.84 13.67 -19.11
C LEU A 86 -6.88 14.82 -18.78
N ALA A 87 -7.16 15.53 -17.70
CA ALA A 87 -6.29 16.62 -17.23
C ALA A 87 -4.93 16.07 -16.78
N LEU A 88 -3.87 16.86 -17.02
CA LEU A 88 -2.53 16.48 -16.59
C LEU A 88 -2.43 16.35 -15.07
N GLU A 89 -3.15 17.19 -14.35
CA GLU A 89 -3.24 17.18 -12.89
C GLU A 89 -3.83 15.86 -12.36
N ASP A 90 -4.88 15.35 -13.02
CA ASP A 90 -5.50 14.07 -12.65
C ASP A 90 -4.59 12.89 -12.97
N TRP A 91 -3.86 12.95 -14.08
CA TRP A 91 -2.81 12.01 -14.40
C TRP A 91 -1.72 12.01 -13.31
N GLN A 92 -1.16 13.17 -12.99
CA GLN A 92 -0.09 13.33 -12.00
C GLN A 92 -0.54 12.89 -10.60
N ARG A 93 -1.76 13.25 -10.21
CA ARG A 93 -2.33 12.83 -8.92
C ARG A 93 -2.44 11.31 -8.80
N GLN A 94 -2.87 10.63 -9.86
CA GLN A 94 -2.91 9.17 -9.85
C GLN A 94 -1.51 8.55 -9.79
N GLN A 95 -0.52 9.13 -10.52
CA GLN A 95 0.86 8.66 -10.43
C GLN A 95 1.40 8.80 -9.01
N ALA A 96 1.26 9.97 -8.40
CA ALA A 96 1.76 10.25 -7.06
C ALA A 96 1.20 9.28 -6.01
N ILE A 97 -0.12 9.03 -6.02
CA ILE A 97 -0.74 8.15 -5.02
C ILE A 97 -0.50 6.67 -5.33
N ASN A 98 -0.77 6.25 -6.57
CA ASN A 98 -0.84 4.83 -6.92
C ASN A 98 0.52 4.19 -7.21
N LEU A 99 1.54 4.98 -7.59
CA LEU A 99 2.85 4.48 -8.00
C LEU A 99 3.98 5.03 -7.14
N ASP A 100 4.09 6.36 -7.01
CA ASP A 100 5.17 6.96 -6.21
C ASP A 100 4.98 6.60 -4.72
N GLY A 101 3.73 6.61 -4.20
CA GLY A 101 3.43 6.14 -2.85
C GLY A 101 3.84 4.70 -2.60
N VAL A 102 3.64 3.80 -3.57
CA VAL A 102 4.10 2.40 -3.49
C VAL A 102 5.63 2.31 -3.48
N PHE A 103 6.30 3.10 -4.33
CA PHE A 103 7.75 3.20 -4.35
C PHE A 103 8.30 3.68 -3.01
N LEU A 104 7.74 4.75 -2.44
CA LEU A 104 8.16 5.30 -1.14
C LEU A 104 7.95 4.26 -0.02
N GLY A 105 6.82 3.56 -0.01
CA GLY A 105 6.57 2.49 0.95
C GLY A 105 7.62 1.39 0.89
N ILE A 106 7.94 0.91 -0.29
CA ILE A 106 8.99 -0.09 -0.51
C ILE A 106 10.35 0.44 -0.03
N LYS A 107 10.71 1.65 -0.45
CA LYS A 107 11.99 2.30 -0.13
C LYS A 107 12.24 2.39 1.38
N HIS A 108 11.23 2.83 2.13
CA HIS A 108 11.39 3.08 3.57
C HIS A 108 11.14 1.84 4.45
N CYS A 109 10.39 0.84 3.96
CA CYS A 109 10.12 -0.38 4.73
C CYS A 109 11.20 -1.48 4.57
N ILE A 110 11.93 -1.52 3.45
CA ILE A 110 12.97 -2.54 3.23
C ILE A 110 14.08 -2.50 4.30
N PRO A 111 14.68 -1.35 4.67
CA PRO A 111 15.75 -1.34 5.66
C PRO A 111 15.36 -1.97 6.99
N PRO A 112 14.29 -1.58 7.68
CA PRO A 112 13.89 -2.22 8.93
C PRO A 112 13.45 -3.69 8.78
N MET A 113 12.95 -4.11 7.59
CA MET A 113 12.67 -5.53 7.33
C MET A 113 13.94 -6.35 7.21
N ILE A 114 15.04 -5.79 6.69
CA ILE A 114 16.36 -6.45 6.67
C ILE A 114 16.84 -6.64 8.11
N GLU A 115 16.74 -5.61 8.95
CA GLU A 115 17.12 -5.67 10.37
C GLU A 115 16.26 -6.68 11.15
N SER A 116 15.00 -6.84 10.78
CA SER A 116 14.09 -7.84 11.37
C SER A 116 14.33 -9.27 10.83
N GLU A 117 15.22 -9.46 9.88
CA GLU A 117 15.58 -10.75 9.23
C GLU A 117 14.37 -11.45 8.56
N VAL A 118 13.26 -10.76 8.33
CA VAL A 118 12.09 -11.26 7.62
C VAL A 118 11.21 -10.11 7.11
N GLY A 119 10.72 -10.22 5.87
CA GLY A 119 9.83 -9.24 5.30
C GLY A 119 8.84 -9.82 4.29
N SER A 120 7.65 -9.23 4.25
CA SER A 120 6.63 -9.53 3.25
C SER A 120 5.97 -8.24 2.77
N ILE A 121 6.16 -7.92 1.50
CA ILE A 121 5.56 -6.74 0.86
C ILE A 121 4.45 -7.20 -0.08
N VAL A 122 3.27 -6.62 0.09
CA VAL A 122 2.09 -6.84 -0.77
C VAL A 122 1.68 -5.52 -1.41
N ASN A 123 1.76 -5.43 -2.72
CA ASN A 123 1.38 -4.25 -3.47
C ASN A 123 0.03 -4.47 -4.19
N LEU A 124 -0.94 -3.58 -3.97
CA LEU A 124 -2.24 -3.64 -4.64
C LEU A 124 -2.13 -3.06 -6.06
N SER A 125 -1.97 -3.96 -7.04
CA SER A 125 -2.13 -3.65 -8.46
C SER A 125 -3.61 -3.72 -8.85
N SER A 126 -3.92 -4.26 -10.00
CA SER A 126 -5.28 -4.48 -10.52
C SER A 126 -5.23 -5.39 -11.75
N VAL A 127 -6.35 -6.00 -12.11
CA VAL A 127 -6.53 -6.58 -13.46
C VAL A 127 -6.29 -5.53 -14.55
N ALA A 128 -6.55 -4.24 -14.26
CA ALA A 128 -6.27 -3.11 -15.15
C ALA A 128 -4.75 -2.87 -15.37
N GLY A 129 -3.89 -3.41 -14.53
CA GLY A 129 -2.43 -3.46 -14.72
C GLY A 129 -1.96 -4.67 -15.54
N ILE A 130 -2.86 -5.56 -15.92
CA ILE A 130 -2.60 -6.75 -16.77
C ILE A 130 -3.25 -6.58 -18.13
N LYS A 131 -4.53 -6.18 -18.12
CA LYS A 131 -5.36 -5.92 -19.31
C LYS A 131 -5.78 -4.46 -19.29
N GLY A 132 -5.54 -3.72 -20.36
CA GLY A 132 -6.01 -2.34 -20.44
C GLY A 132 -7.54 -2.26 -20.31
N ALA A 133 -8.02 -1.25 -19.61
CA ALA A 133 -9.43 -0.88 -19.53
C ALA A 133 -9.63 0.49 -20.19
N ALA A 134 -10.62 0.61 -21.05
CA ALA A 134 -10.96 1.87 -21.70
C ALA A 134 -11.32 2.95 -20.67
N SER A 135 -11.00 4.19 -20.98
CA SER A 135 -11.24 5.35 -20.10
C SER A 135 -10.52 5.31 -18.73
N LEU A 136 -9.54 4.42 -18.55
CA LEU A 136 -8.73 4.28 -17.34
C LEU A 136 -7.23 4.37 -17.63
N SER A 137 -6.82 5.15 -18.62
CA SER A 137 -5.43 5.16 -19.13
C SER A 137 -4.40 5.47 -18.04
N ALA A 138 -4.61 6.46 -17.20
CA ALA A 138 -3.72 6.79 -16.08
C ALA A 138 -3.70 5.67 -15.03
N TYR A 139 -4.85 5.14 -14.66
CA TYR A 139 -4.96 4.02 -13.73
C TYR A 139 -4.26 2.76 -14.26
N ASN A 140 -4.47 2.41 -15.54
CA ASN A 140 -3.77 1.29 -16.19
C ASN A 140 -2.25 1.46 -16.12
N ALA A 141 -1.75 2.67 -16.39
CA ALA A 141 -0.33 2.99 -16.34
C ALA A 141 0.23 2.80 -14.92
N THR A 142 -0.45 3.34 -13.89
CA THR A 142 -0.01 3.19 -12.50
C THR A 142 -0.01 1.73 -12.06
N LYS A 143 -1.08 0.99 -12.31
CA LYS A 143 -1.22 -0.40 -11.87
C LYS A 143 -0.33 -1.36 -12.66
N GLY A 144 -0.05 -1.07 -13.93
CA GLY A 144 1.00 -1.71 -14.73
C GLY A 144 2.39 -1.44 -14.16
N GLY A 145 2.67 -0.19 -13.78
CA GLY A 145 3.89 0.23 -13.10
C GLY A 145 4.10 -0.51 -11.78
N VAL A 146 3.10 -0.56 -10.90
CA VAL A 146 3.14 -1.31 -9.63
C VAL A 146 3.46 -2.80 -9.86
N ARG A 147 2.81 -3.42 -10.86
CA ARG A 147 3.07 -4.82 -11.21
C ARG A 147 4.53 -5.07 -11.58
N LEU A 148 5.13 -4.21 -12.40
CA LEU A 148 6.49 -4.39 -12.86
C LEU A 148 7.52 -3.97 -11.79
N LEU A 149 7.27 -2.89 -11.05
CA LEU A 149 8.05 -2.48 -9.89
C LEU A 149 8.15 -3.63 -8.87
N THR A 150 7.05 -4.27 -8.54
CA THR A 150 7.00 -5.43 -7.64
C THR A 150 7.97 -6.54 -8.07
N LYS A 151 8.00 -6.87 -9.36
CA LYS A 151 8.90 -7.89 -9.90
C LYS A 151 10.38 -7.47 -9.84
N GLY A 152 10.64 -6.20 -10.18
CA GLY A 152 12.00 -5.64 -10.10
C GLY A 152 12.55 -5.71 -8.67
N VAL A 153 11.76 -5.25 -7.70
CA VAL A 153 12.16 -5.26 -6.29
C VAL A 153 12.30 -6.70 -5.75
N ALA A 154 11.42 -7.63 -6.15
CA ALA A 154 11.56 -9.04 -5.74
C ALA A 154 12.89 -9.65 -6.23
N LEU A 155 13.31 -9.35 -7.47
CA LEU A 155 14.60 -9.77 -8.00
C LEU A 155 15.76 -9.10 -7.28
N GLU A 156 15.64 -7.82 -6.94
CA GLU A 156 16.64 -7.09 -6.18
C GLU A 156 16.83 -7.68 -4.77
N CYS A 157 15.73 -7.97 -4.07
CA CYS A 157 15.78 -8.66 -2.77
C CYS A 157 16.48 -10.02 -2.87
N ALA A 158 16.15 -10.81 -3.89
CA ALA A 158 16.79 -12.11 -4.12
C ALA A 158 18.28 -11.99 -4.41
N ASN A 159 18.70 -11.07 -5.28
CA ASN A 159 20.10 -10.84 -5.64
C ASN A 159 20.93 -10.39 -4.45
N ASN A 160 20.38 -9.54 -3.59
CA ASN A 160 21.04 -9.06 -2.38
C ASN A 160 20.89 -10.02 -1.19
N ARG A 161 20.17 -11.13 -1.35
CA ARG A 161 19.85 -12.10 -0.28
C ARG A 161 19.12 -11.47 0.92
N TRP A 162 18.34 -10.43 0.66
CA TRP A 162 17.46 -9.88 1.69
C TRP A 162 16.31 -10.85 1.97
N PRO A 163 15.97 -11.12 3.23
CA PRO A 163 14.96 -12.10 3.60
C PRO A 163 13.53 -11.54 3.41
N ILE A 164 13.25 -10.95 2.23
CA ILE A 164 12.03 -10.21 1.93
C ILE A 164 11.36 -10.80 0.68
N ARG A 165 10.08 -11.14 0.80
CA ARG A 165 9.22 -11.51 -0.34
C ARG A 165 8.42 -10.30 -0.79
N VAL A 166 8.31 -10.09 -2.09
CA VAL A 166 7.56 -8.97 -2.66
C VAL A 166 6.58 -9.50 -3.70
N ASN A 167 5.30 -9.26 -3.49
CA ASN A 167 4.22 -9.76 -4.33
C ASN A 167 3.23 -8.65 -4.69
N SER A 168 2.52 -8.80 -5.80
CA SER A 168 1.40 -7.96 -6.17
C SER A 168 0.10 -8.76 -6.26
N VAL A 169 -0.97 -8.17 -5.77
CA VAL A 169 -2.34 -8.67 -5.89
C VAL A 169 -3.05 -7.90 -6.99
N HIS A 170 -3.85 -8.58 -7.80
CA HIS A 170 -4.52 -8.01 -8.97
C HIS A 170 -6.04 -8.16 -8.85
N PRO A 171 -6.72 -7.40 -7.99
CA PRO A 171 -8.17 -7.47 -7.86
C PRO A 171 -8.90 -7.15 -9.16
N GLY A 172 -10.03 -7.81 -9.36
CA GLY A 172 -11.01 -7.44 -10.37
C GLY A 172 -11.85 -6.24 -9.92
N ILE A 173 -13.06 -6.12 -10.47
CA ILE A 173 -14.03 -5.12 -10.03
C ILE A 173 -14.59 -5.58 -8.68
N ILE A 174 -14.31 -4.81 -7.64
CA ILE A 174 -14.81 -5.05 -6.29
C ILE A 174 -15.51 -3.76 -5.86
N GLU A 175 -16.69 -3.90 -5.25
CA GLU A 175 -17.44 -2.77 -4.74
C GLU A 175 -16.70 -2.10 -3.57
N THR A 176 -16.06 -0.98 -3.86
CA THR A 176 -15.25 -0.20 -2.92
C THR A 176 -15.39 1.29 -3.23
N PRO A 177 -15.05 2.19 -2.28
CA PRO A 177 -15.05 3.64 -2.50
C PRO A 177 -13.98 4.16 -3.48
N ILE A 178 -13.26 3.31 -4.17
CA ILE A 178 -12.21 3.71 -5.11
C ILE A 178 -12.75 4.34 -6.42
N TRP A 179 -14.03 4.09 -6.73
CA TRP A 179 -14.74 4.58 -7.92
C TRP A 179 -15.53 5.83 -7.63
#